data_ea5cff2d98501426602b8b9e05b1b778
#
_entry.id   ea5cff2d98501426602b8b9e05b1b778
#
_cell.length_a   1.000
_cell.length_b   1.000
_cell.length_c   1.000
_cell.angle_alpha   90.00
_cell.angle_beta   90.00
_cell.angle_gamma   90.00
#
_symmetry.space_group_name_H-M   'P 1'
#
loop_
_entity.id
_entity.type
_entity.pdbx_description
1 polymer ?
#
loop_
_entity_poly.entity_id
_entity_poly.type
_entity_poly.pdbx_seq_one_letter_code
_entity_poly.pdbx_strand_id
1 'polypeptide(L)'
;MKQLMKKCSIAAIVALGITLSPSALRTTPEGQQKIAGWEDCRNTPNYCTAGVLTVGIGSTGRVEKREYSDSEIAGRWINDMRHAENCINQNFEGGHMPQYAFEAMTDAALNVGCTGLMWFTDSQKRKQRTTIWKKAQAHEWQAMCNRLTDFVNSGGKRSQGLVNRRADFKAWCLRDVEADK
;
A
#
# COMPACT_ATOMS: atom_id res chain seq x y z
N MET A 1 11.38 31.65 11.17
CA MET A 1 9.94 31.50 10.89
C MET A 1 9.63 30.02 10.71
N LYS A 2 8.79 29.40 11.56
CA LYS A 2 8.29 28.03 11.31
C LYS A 2 7.41 28.08 10.07
N GLN A 3 7.87 27.49 8.98
CA GLN A 3 7.05 27.32 7.78
C GLN A 3 5.85 26.47 8.18
N LEU A 4 4.63 27.02 8.09
CA LEU A 4 3.41 26.26 8.33
C LEU A 4 3.39 25.09 7.35
N MET A 5 3.39 23.87 7.86
CA MET A 5 3.31 22.68 7.02
C MET A 5 1.92 22.64 6.38
N LYS A 6 1.85 22.88 5.08
CA LYS A 6 0.60 22.86 4.33
C LYS A 6 0.20 21.40 4.13
N LYS A 7 -1.01 21.06 4.57
CA LYS A 7 -1.64 19.75 4.38
C LYS A 7 -2.47 19.75 3.11
N CYS A 8 -2.42 18.66 2.36
CA CYS A 8 -3.30 18.42 1.23
C CYS A 8 -4.56 17.62 1.65
N SER A 9 -5.59 17.69 0.82
CA SER A 9 -6.77 16.84 0.97
C SER A 9 -6.57 15.51 0.25
N ILE A 10 -6.54 14.41 0.98
CA ILE A 10 -6.42 13.05 0.44
C ILE A 10 -7.49 12.82 -0.64
N ALA A 11 -8.75 13.13 -0.34
CA ALA A 11 -9.84 12.94 -1.29
C ALA A 11 -9.64 13.74 -2.60
N ALA A 12 -9.19 15.00 -2.49
CA ALA A 12 -8.92 15.84 -3.65
C ALA A 12 -7.73 15.30 -4.48
N ILE A 13 -6.64 14.87 -3.83
CA ILE A 13 -5.48 14.31 -4.51
C ILE A 13 -5.83 13.02 -5.26
N VAL A 14 -6.57 12.11 -4.62
CA VAL A 14 -6.99 10.84 -5.26
C VAL A 14 -7.93 11.13 -6.44
N ALA A 15 -8.92 12.00 -6.28
CA ALA A 15 -9.82 12.41 -7.36
C ALA A 15 -9.07 13.04 -8.55
N LEU A 16 -8.11 13.91 -8.26
CA LEU A 16 -7.26 14.53 -9.27
C LEU A 16 -6.40 13.49 -9.99
N GLY A 17 -5.81 12.53 -9.28
CA GLY A 17 -5.04 11.42 -9.85
C GLY A 17 -5.87 10.59 -10.82
N ILE A 18 -7.09 10.24 -10.46
CA ILE A 18 -8.04 9.51 -11.32
C ILE A 18 -8.36 10.34 -12.58
N THR A 19 -8.60 11.64 -12.42
CA THR A 19 -8.91 12.54 -13.56
C THR A 19 -7.73 12.69 -14.52
N LEU A 20 -6.51 12.85 -13.99
CA LEU A 20 -5.30 13.03 -14.80
C LEU A 20 -4.83 11.74 -15.49
N SER A 21 -5.18 10.59 -14.93
CA SER A 21 -4.74 9.28 -15.43
C SER A 21 -5.89 8.26 -15.36
N PRO A 22 -6.96 8.46 -16.13
CA PRO A 22 -8.09 7.53 -16.16
C PRO A 22 -7.60 6.15 -16.63
N SER A 23 -8.09 5.09 -16.04
CA SER A 23 -7.72 3.71 -16.36
C SER A 23 -6.24 3.34 -16.10
N ALA A 24 -5.50 4.17 -15.34
CA ALA A 24 -4.10 3.89 -15.01
C ALA A 24 -3.94 2.75 -14.00
N LEU A 25 -4.95 2.50 -13.19
CA LEU A 25 -4.96 1.55 -12.08
C LEU A 25 -6.16 0.60 -12.18
N ARG A 26 -5.94 -0.63 -11.71
CA ARG A 26 -7.01 -1.60 -11.48
C ARG A 26 -7.77 -1.31 -10.19
N THR A 27 -7.07 -0.78 -9.17
CA THR A 27 -7.67 -0.36 -7.89
C THR A 27 -8.78 0.65 -8.15
N THR A 28 -9.98 0.36 -7.67
CA THR A 28 -11.16 1.21 -7.85
C THR A 28 -10.98 2.57 -7.17
N PRO A 29 -11.75 3.61 -7.54
CA PRO A 29 -11.76 4.87 -6.81
C PRO A 29 -12.01 4.71 -5.30
N GLU A 30 -12.92 3.81 -4.91
CA GLU A 30 -13.21 3.48 -3.52
C GLU A 30 -11.98 2.85 -2.84
N GLY A 31 -11.34 1.87 -3.49
CA GLY A 31 -10.10 1.24 -3.00
C GLY A 31 -8.96 2.24 -2.85
N GLN A 32 -8.77 3.14 -3.82
CA GLN A 32 -7.76 4.19 -3.73
C GLN A 32 -8.00 5.14 -2.55
N GLN A 33 -9.25 5.58 -2.32
CA GLN A 33 -9.60 6.41 -1.17
C GLN A 33 -9.37 5.67 0.15
N LYS A 34 -9.72 4.39 0.21
CA LYS A 34 -9.50 3.56 1.39
C LYS A 34 -8.01 3.41 1.71
N ILE A 35 -7.18 3.10 0.70
CA ILE A 35 -5.72 2.96 0.87
C ILE A 35 -5.11 4.29 1.32
N ALA A 36 -5.43 5.38 0.62
CA ALA A 36 -4.92 6.70 0.92
C ALA A 36 -5.36 7.22 2.31
N GLY A 37 -6.53 6.80 2.78
CA GLY A 37 -7.08 7.18 4.09
C GLY A 37 -6.24 6.71 5.29
N TRP A 38 -5.32 5.76 5.10
CA TRP A 38 -4.36 5.32 6.11
C TRP A 38 -3.07 6.13 6.13
N GLU A 39 -2.90 7.08 5.22
CA GLU A 39 -1.72 7.93 5.09
C GLU A 39 -2.02 9.38 5.55
N ASP A 40 -0.97 10.15 5.85
CA ASP A 40 -1.06 11.63 5.96
C ASP A 40 -0.82 12.24 4.57
N CYS A 41 -1.25 13.48 4.35
CA CYS A 41 -1.02 14.18 3.10
C CYS A 41 -0.41 15.56 3.33
N ARG A 42 0.74 15.85 2.69
CA ARG A 42 1.47 17.11 2.86
C ARG A 42 2.01 17.62 1.53
N ASN A 43 1.79 18.91 1.27
CA ASN A 43 2.40 19.59 0.12
C ASN A 43 3.89 19.90 0.34
N THR A 44 4.34 19.96 1.60
CA THR A 44 5.75 20.19 1.95
C THR A 44 6.38 18.91 2.46
N PRO A 45 7.59 18.57 2.00
CA PRO A 45 8.29 17.37 2.45
C PRO A 45 8.57 17.37 3.95
N ASN A 46 8.51 16.18 4.52
CA ASN A 46 8.88 15.93 5.91
C ASN A 46 9.60 14.58 6.03
N TYR A 47 10.37 14.41 7.10
CA TYR A 47 10.95 13.12 7.41
C TYR A 47 9.92 12.22 8.10
N CYS A 48 9.72 11.02 7.58
CA CYS A 48 8.92 9.99 8.24
C CYS A 48 9.65 9.43 9.48
N THR A 49 9.00 8.61 10.27
CA THR A 49 9.57 7.98 11.48
C THR A 49 10.81 7.14 11.20
N ALA A 50 10.99 6.65 9.97
CA ALA A 50 12.18 5.92 9.52
C ALA A 50 13.31 6.84 9.01
N GLY A 51 13.16 8.18 9.11
CA GLY A 51 14.17 9.15 8.66
C GLY A 51 14.22 9.35 7.14
N VAL A 52 13.25 8.84 6.39
CA VAL A 52 13.16 9.01 4.93
C VAL A 52 12.35 10.26 4.60
N LEU A 53 12.84 11.06 3.66
CA LEU A 53 12.14 12.25 3.18
C LEU A 53 10.94 11.84 2.33
N THR A 54 9.74 12.31 2.72
CA THR A 54 8.45 11.98 2.10
C THR A 54 7.68 13.23 1.73
N VAL A 55 6.79 13.13 0.75
CA VAL A 55 5.85 14.18 0.34
C VAL A 55 4.53 13.58 -0.13
N GLY A 56 3.48 14.37 -0.15
CA GLY A 56 2.16 13.95 -0.61
C GLY A 56 1.57 12.88 0.31
N ILE A 57 1.07 11.81 -0.28
CA ILE A 57 0.47 10.66 0.41
C ILE A 57 1.58 9.61 0.63
N GLY A 58 2.59 9.94 1.46
CA GLY A 58 3.67 9.03 1.83
C GLY A 58 4.71 8.74 0.74
N SER A 59 4.68 9.42 -0.41
CA SER A 59 5.61 9.20 -1.51
C SER A 59 7.06 9.47 -1.11
N THR A 60 7.96 8.56 -1.48
CA THR A 60 9.40 8.62 -1.25
C THR A 60 10.16 8.70 -2.59
N GLY A 61 11.50 8.73 -2.53
CA GLY A 61 12.35 8.73 -3.72
C GLY A 61 12.34 10.06 -4.49
N ARG A 62 13.54 10.61 -4.75
CA ARG A 62 13.74 11.90 -5.44
C ARG A 62 12.80 13.01 -4.95
N VAL A 63 12.67 13.16 -3.62
CA VAL A 63 11.91 14.24 -3.01
C VAL A 63 12.83 15.44 -2.81
N GLU A 64 12.48 16.57 -3.43
CA GLU A 64 13.16 17.85 -3.28
C GLU A 64 12.57 18.64 -2.11
N LYS A 65 13.39 19.45 -1.42
CA LYS A 65 12.95 20.28 -0.30
C LYS A 65 12.26 21.57 -0.80
N ARG A 66 11.09 21.42 -1.44
CA ARG A 66 10.22 22.51 -1.92
C ARG A 66 8.76 22.18 -1.70
N GLU A 67 7.87 23.11 -1.87
CA GLU A 67 6.43 22.84 -1.92
C GLU A 67 6.08 22.16 -3.25
N TYR A 68 5.19 21.19 -3.20
CA TYR A 68 4.62 20.47 -4.34
C TYR A 68 3.18 20.88 -4.58
N SER A 69 2.80 21.04 -5.84
CA SER A 69 1.41 21.24 -6.24
C SER A 69 0.59 19.96 -6.05
N ASP A 70 -0.72 20.10 -5.95
CA ASP A 70 -1.63 18.95 -5.84
C ASP A 70 -1.53 18.04 -7.08
N SER A 71 -1.29 18.57 -8.28
CA SER A 71 -1.08 17.77 -9.49
C SER A 71 0.20 16.93 -9.43
N GLU A 72 1.29 17.47 -8.89
CA GLU A 72 2.54 16.70 -8.70
C GLU A 72 2.34 15.59 -7.67
N ILE A 73 1.62 15.87 -6.58
CA ILE A 73 1.29 14.87 -5.55
C ILE A 73 0.39 13.79 -6.13
N ALA A 74 -0.64 14.15 -6.90
CA ALA A 74 -1.53 13.21 -7.56
C ALA A 74 -0.77 12.29 -8.54
N GLY A 75 0.15 12.86 -9.33
CA GLY A 75 1.01 12.08 -10.23
C GLY A 75 1.91 11.10 -9.47
N ARG A 76 2.50 11.51 -8.34
CA ARG A 76 3.27 10.63 -7.47
C ARG A 76 2.41 9.51 -6.89
N TRP A 77 1.23 9.82 -6.38
CA TRP A 77 0.27 8.84 -5.86
C TRP A 77 -0.05 7.76 -6.88
N ILE A 78 -0.44 8.15 -8.11
CA ILE A 78 -0.74 7.20 -9.18
C ILE A 78 0.48 6.32 -9.52
N ASN A 79 1.68 6.90 -9.53
CA ASN A 79 2.90 6.14 -9.79
C ASN A 79 3.22 5.13 -8.68
N ASP A 80 3.08 5.51 -7.40
CA ASP A 80 3.30 4.62 -6.26
C ASP A 80 2.28 3.47 -6.26
N MET A 81 1.01 3.78 -6.51
CA MET A 81 -0.05 2.77 -6.66
C MET A 81 0.22 1.81 -7.82
N ARG A 82 0.67 2.32 -8.97
CA ARG A 82 1.03 1.49 -10.14
C ARG A 82 2.18 0.54 -9.81
N HIS A 83 3.20 0.99 -9.08
CA HIS A 83 4.28 0.12 -8.63
C HIS A 83 3.79 -0.98 -7.69
N ALA A 84 2.88 -0.66 -6.77
CA ALA A 84 2.26 -1.63 -5.88
C ALA A 84 1.41 -2.65 -6.65
N GLU A 85 0.55 -2.21 -7.58
CA GLU A 85 -0.23 -3.10 -8.44
C GLU A 85 0.63 -4.00 -9.32
N ASN A 86 1.71 -3.45 -9.90
CA ASN A 86 2.66 -4.25 -10.68
C ASN A 86 3.32 -5.34 -9.83
N CYS A 87 3.65 -5.06 -8.58
CA CYS A 87 4.14 -6.07 -7.65
C CYS A 87 3.14 -7.23 -7.51
N ILE A 88 1.86 -6.91 -7.27
CA ILE A 88 0.82 -7.92 -7.08
C ILE A 88 0.56 -8.70 -8.37
N ASN A 89 0.46 -8.01 -9.50
CA ASN A 89 0.26 -8.66 -10.80
C ASN A 89 1.39 -9.63 -11.17
N GLN A 90 2.64 -9.22 -10.94
CA GLN A 90 3.80 -10.01 -11.37
C GLN A 90 4.20 -11.12 -10.41
N ASN A 91 3.86 -11.00 -9.12
CA ASN A 91 4.41 -11.90 -8.09
C ASN A 91 3.36 -12.62 -7.24
N PHE A 92 2.07 -12.25 -7.34
CA PHE A 92 1.01 -12.77 -6.46
C PHE A 92 -0.22 -13.25 -7.22
N GLU A 93 -0.08 -13.60 -8.49
CA GLU A 93 -1.19 -14.04 -9.36
C GLU A 93 -2.32 -12.99 -9.44
N GLY A 94 -1.94 -11.69 -9.43
CA GLY A 94 -2.87 -10.58 -9.37
C GLY A 94 -3.95 -10.62 -10.44
N GLY A 95 -3.63 -11.08 -11.66
CA GLY A 95 -4.60 -11.21 -12.75
C GLY A 95 -5.80 -12.13 -12.46
N HIS A 96 -5.63 -13.10 -11.56
CA HIS A 96 -6.68 -14.04 -11.14
C HIS A 96 -7.36 -13.65 -9.82
N MET A 97 -6.81 -12.63 -9.14
CA MET A 97 -7.25 -12.26 -7.79
C MET A 97 -8.61 -11.54 -7.83
N PRO A 98 -9.56 -11.84 -6.92
CA PRO A 98 -10.77 -11.05 -6.73
C PRO A 98 -10.46 -9.57 -6.48
N GLN A 99 -11.39 -8.67 -6.80
CA GLN A 99 -11.11 -7.23 -6.81
C GLN A 99 -10.70 -6.68 -5.44
N TYR A 100 -11.47 -6.99 -4.38
CA TYR A 100 -11.14 -6.49 -3.05
C TYR A 100 -9.89 -7.15 -2.46
N ALA A 101 -9.63 -8.41 -2.81
CA ALA A 101 -8.39 -9.08 -2.46
C ALA A 101 -7.18 -8.40 -3.14
N PHE A 102 -7.29 -8.06 -4.41
CA PHE A 102 -6.26 -7.31 -5.15
C PHE A 102 -5.97 -5.96 -4.51
N GLU A 103 -6.99 -5.20 -4.15
CA GLU A 103 -6.85 -3.88 -3.50
C GLU A 103 -6.19 -3.99 -2.12
N ALA A 104 -6.56 -4.97 -1.32
CA ALA A 104 -5.95 -5.20 -0.02
C ALA A 104 -4.47 -5.62 -0.13
N MET A 105 -4.13 -6.43 -1.14
CA MET A 105 -2.74 -6.80 -1.43
C MET A 105 -1.95 -5.63 -1.98
N THR A 106 -2.58 -4.74 -2.77
CA THR A 106 -1.96 -3.49 -3.25
C THR A 106 -1.63 -2.56 -2.07
N ASP A 107 -2.54 -2.40 -1.09
CA ASP A 107 -2.23 -1.70 0.17
C ASP A 107 -1.03 -2.31 0.89
N ALA A 108 -1.01 -3.63 1.00
CA ALA A 108 0.10 -4.31 1.66
C ALA A 108 1.43 -4.11 0.91
N ALA A 109 1.41 -4.15 -0.44
CA ALA A 109 2.60 -3.90 -1.26
C ALA A 109 3.11 -2.46 -1.12
N LEU A 110 2.20 -1.47 -1.07
CA LEU A 110 2.53 -0.06 -0.87
C LEU A 110 3.21 0.17 0.49
N ASN A 111 2.70 -0.47 1.55
CA ASN A 111 3.14 -0.24 2.93
C ASN A 111 4.34 -1.11 3.37
N VAL A 112 4.34 -2.40 3.02
CA VAL A 112 5.39 -3.37 3.42
C VAL A 112 6.52 -3.41 2.40
N GLY A 113 6.20 -3.08 1.14
CA GLY A 113 7.08 -3.27 0.00
C GLY A 113 7.00 -4.69 -0.59
N CYS A 114 7.20 -4.78 -1.90
CA CYS A 114 7.08 -6.03 -2.66
C CYS A 114 7.97 -7.15 -2.11
N THR A 115 9.24 -6.83 -1.84
CA THR A 115 10.21 -7.81 -1.31
C THR A 115 9.79 -8.34 0.06
N GLY A 116 9.30 -7.47 0.96
CA GLY A 116 8.86 -7.85 2.30
C GLY A 116 7.60 -8.71 2.29
N LEU A 117 6.72 -8.53 1.30
CA LEU A 117 5.57 -9.42 1.12
C LEU A 117 5.97 -10.79 0.58
N MET A 118 6.99 -10.88 -0.27
CA MET A 118 7.43 -12.13 -0.89
C MET A 118 8.33 -12.97 -0.01
N TRP A 119 9.18 -12.33 0.79
CA TRP A 119 10.29 -12.99 1.45
C TRP A 119 10.43 -12.57 2.91
N PHE A 120 10.87 -13.52 3.74
CA PHE A 120 11.35 -13.24 5.08
C PHE A 120 12.64 -14.03 5.34
N THR A 121 13.37 -13.64 6.38
CA THR A 121 14.54 -14.37 6.85
C THR A 121 14.15 -15.13 8.11
N ASP A 122 14.31 -16.44 8.12
CA ASP A 122 13.99 -17.30 9.26
C ASP A 122 15.06 -17.18 10.38
N SER A 123 14.82 -17.85 11.51
CA SER A 123 15.73 -17.85 12.66
C SER A 123 17.10 -18.44 12.35
N GLN A 124 17.22 -19.25 11.28
CA GLN A 124 18.46 -19.83 10.79
C GLN A 124 19.12 -18.96 9.70
N LYS A 125 18.68 -17.71 9.54
CA LYS A 125 19.16 -16.72 8.54
C LYS A 125 18.95 -17.18 7.09
N ARG A 126 18.03 -18.09 6.82
CA ARG A 126 17.70 -18.54 5.46
C ARG A 126 16.55 -17.68 4.91
N LYS A 127 16.68 -17.29 3.65
CA LYS A 127 15.63 -16.58 2.93
C LYS A 127 14.50 -17.54 2.54
N GLN A 128 13.28 -17.26 2.98
CA GLN A 128 12.09 -18.10 2.78
C GLN A 128 10.96 -17.31 2.14
N ARG A 129 10.12 -18.00 1.36
CA ARG A 129 8.86 -17.41 0.87
C ARG A 129 7.86 -17.25 2.01
N THR A 130 7.19 -16.10 2.05
CA THR A 130 6.14 -15.83 3.03
C THR A 130 4.93 -16.75 2.82
N THR A 131 4.15 -16.95 3.87
CA THR A 131 2.91 -17.74 3.78
C THR A 131 1.88 -17.05 2.87
N ILE A 132 1.76 -15.72 2.94
CA ILE A 132 0.84 -14.97 2.07
C ILE A 132 1.17 -15.18 0.59
N TRP A 133 2.46 -15.19 0.22
CA TRP A 133 2.89 -15.48 -1.14
C TRP A 133 2.50 -16.89 -1.58
N LYS A 134 2.74 -17.91 -0.73
CA LYS A 134 2.38 -19.31 -1.03
C LYS A 134 0.89 -19.47 -1.25
N LYS A 135 0.06 -18.80 -0.45
CA LYS A 135 -1.40 -18.82 -0.56
C LYS A 135 -1.88 -18.13 -1.85
N ALA A 136 -1.28 -17.02 -2.22
CA ALA A 136 -1.57 -16.37 -3.49
C ALA A 136 -1.25 -17.27 -4.70
N GLN A 137 -0.07 -17.93 -4.72
CA GLN A 137 0.31 -18.86 -5.78
C GLN A 137 -0.63 -20.07 -5.91
N ALA A 138 -1.25 -20.49 -4.81
CA ALA A 138 -2.20 -21.59 -4.77
C ALA A 138 -3.65 -21.13 -5.07
N HIS A 139 -3.89 -19.84 -5.31
CA HIS A 139 -5.20 -19.22 -5.45
C HIS A 139 -6.12 -19.43 -4.23
N GLU A 140 -5.53 -19.69 -3.07
CA GLU A 140 -6.23 -19.80 -1.78
C GLU A 140 -6.50 -18.41 -1.20
N TRP A 141 -7.44 -17.68 -1.82
CA TRP A 141 -7.65 -16.26 -1.57
C TRP A 141 -8.10 -15.95 -0.15
N GLN A 142 -8.98 -16.77 0.44
CA GLN A 142 -9.41 -16.59 1.82
C GLN A 142 -8.24 -16.77 2.80
N ALA A 143 -7.45 -17.84 2.61
CA ALA A 143 -6.26 -18.09 3.41
C ALA A 143 -5.20 -16.98 3.23
N MET A 144 -5.03 -16.46 2.01
CA MET A 144 -4.16 -15.31 1.72
C MET A 144 -4.62 -14.07 2.47
N CYS A 145 -5.92 -13.69 2.40
CA CYS A 145 -6.48 -12.55 3.12
C CYS A 145 -6.24 -12.66 4.64
N ASN A 146 -6.37 -13.85 5.21
CA ASN A 146 -6.11 -14.10 6.62
C ASN A 146 -4.66 -13.85 7.02
N ARG A 147 -3.69 -13.93 6.09
CA ARG A 147 -2.27 -13.69 6.36
C ARG A 147 -1.87 -12.22 6.32
N LEU A 148 -2.75 -11.30 5.92
CA LEU A 148 -2.47 -9.86 6.00
C LEU A 148 -2.08 -9.43 7.42
N THR A 149 -2.68 -10.02 8.45
CA THR A 149 -2.39 -9.72 9.86
C THR A 149 -1.01 -10.17 10.35
N ASP A 150 -0.20 -10.83 9.53
CA ASP A 150 1.19 -11.15 9.86
C ASP A 150 2.11 -9.91 9.77
N PHE A 151 1.71 -8.88 9.02
CA PHE A 151 2.53 -7.71 8.70
C PHE A 151 2.23 -6.52 9.61
N VAL A 152 2.46 -6.70 10.91
CA VAL A 152 2.12 -5.72 11.96
C VAL A 152 3.34 -5.08 12.65
N ASN A 153 4.55 -5.37 12.17
CA ASN A 153 5.77 -4.87 12.76
C ASN A 153 6.38 -3.72 11.92
N SER A 154 6.93 -2.72 12.60
CA SER A 154 7.72 -1.64 12.02
C SER A 154 8.98 -1.45 12.86
N GLY A 155 10.16 -1.41 12.22
CA GLY A 155 11.44 -1.32 12.91
C GLY A 155 11.66 -2.47 13.92
N GLY A 156 11.16 -3.66 13.64
CA GLY A 156 11.28 -4.84 14.52
C GLY A 156 10.30 -4.86 15.71
N LYS A 157 9.42 -3.86 15.84
CA LYS A 157 8.45 -3.76 16.94
C LYS A 157 7.02 -3.79 16.41
N ARG A 158 6.12 -4.40 17.18
CA ARG A 158 4.68 -4.41 16.89
C ARG A 158 4.11 -2.98 16.92
N SER A 159 3.40 -2.60 15.88
CA SER A 159 2.76 -1.28 15.74
C SER A 159 1.23 -1.43 15.80
N GLN A 160 0.59 -0.73 16.74
CA GLN A 160 -0.87 -0.75 16.85
C GLN A 160 -1.55 -0.18 15.59
N GLY A 161 -0.97 0.84 14.97
CA GLY A 161 -1.47 1.39 13.70
C GLY A 161 -1.48 0.32 12.59
N LEU A 162 -0.40 -0.47 12.47
CA LEU A 162 -0.35 -1.57 11.51
C LEU A 162 -1.33 -2.70 11.87
N VAL A 163 -1.53 -3.02 13.16
CA VAL A 163 -2.55 -4.00 13.59
C VAL A 163 -3.92 -3.58 13.09
N ASN A 164 -4.30 -2.33 13.32
CA ASN A 164 -5.60 -1.79 12.91
C ASN A 164 -5.74 -1.77 11.37
N ARG A 165 -4.71 -1.29 10.66
CA ARG A 165 -4.68 -1.26 9.19
C ARG A 165 -4.83 -2.66 8.59
N ARG A 166 -4.08 -3.64 9.09
CA ARG A 166 -4.16 -5.03 8.59
C ARG A 166 -5.50 -5.70 8.90
N ALA A 167 -6.09 -5.42 10.05
CA ALA A 167 -7.43 -5.92 10.38
C ALA A 167 -8.49 -5.34 9.45
N ASP A 168 -8.43 -4.04 9.16
CA ASP A 168 -9.34 -3.35 8.24
C ASP A 168 -9.18 -3.90 6.80
N PHE A 169 -7.95 -4.03 6.30
CA PHE A 169 -7.72 -4.58 4.96
C PHE A 169 -7.96 -6.09 4.86
N LYS A 170 -7.83 -6.86 5.93
CA LYS A 170 -8.30 -8.25 5.96
C LYS A 170 -9.82 -8.31 5.76
N ALA A 171 -10.59 -7.49 6.46
CA ALA A 171 -12.04 -7.43 6.28
C ALA A 171 -12.42 -6.98 4.86
N TRP A 172 -11.68 -6.00 4.28
CA TRP A 172 -11.84 -5.58 2.91
C TRP A 172 -11.55 -6.71 1.93
N CYS A 173 -10.44 -7.41 2.09
CA CYS A 173 -10.00 -8.53 1.26
C CYS A 173 -11.04 -9.65 1.16
N LEU A 174 -11.73 -9.92 2.26
CA LEU A 174 -12.70 -11.02 2.36
C LEU A 174 -14.08 -10.70 1.76
N ARG A 175 -14.31 -9.49 1.21
CA ARG A 175 -15.64 -9.06 0.72
C ARG A 175 -16.13 -9.82 -0.51
N ASP A 176 -15.22 -10.24 -1.39
CA ASP A 176 -15.55 -10.93 -2.66
C ASP A 176 -14.83 -12.29 -2.79
N VAL A 177 -14.36 -12.83 -1.67
CA VAL A 177 -13.63 -14.10 -1.64
C VAL A 177 -14.55 -15.18 -1.11
N GLU A 178 -14.76 -16.24 -1.92
CA GLU A 178 -15.40 -17.46 -1.46
C GLU A 178 -14.50 -18.25 -0.52
N ALA A 179 -15.11 -19.10 0.33
CA ALA A 179 -14.35 -19.99 1.19
C ALA A 179 -13.45 -20.93 0.36
N ASP A 180 -12.19 -21.05 0.74
CA ASP A 180 -11.26 -21.98 0.11
C ASP A 180 -11.81 -23.40 0.30
N LYS A 181 -11.91 -24.19 -0.79
CA LYS A 181 -12.43 -25.57 -0.78
C LYS A 181 -11.36 -26.57 -0.31
#